data_e476b629d29888391e746b09c8659598
#
_entry.id   e476b629d29888391e746b09c8659598
#
_cell.length_a   1.000
_cell.length_b   1.000
_cell.length_c   1.000
_cell.angle_alpha   90.00
_cell.angle_beta   90.00
_cell.angle_gamma   90.00
#
_symmetry.space_group_name_H-M   'P 1'
#
loop_
_entity.id
_entity.type
_entity.pdbx_description
1 polymer ?
#
loop_
_entity_poly.entity_id
_entity_poly.type
_entity_poly.pdbx_seq_one_letter_code
_entity_poly.pdbx_strand_id
1 'polypeptide(L)'
;VAGTRHKDGAGSGWAETMDVKIEKLVYGGDGLGHADGATVFVPYVLPEEVVRVRELERKKKFVRGRVEEVVTASAERTSPPCRHFGVCGGCHYQHMPYEVQLRYKAEILRENVRRIGRVNWEGPIETVGSPPLGYRNRAQWHIRSEGTGYLQSGTSVLCAVEECPILSPRLAKILERVRELAAQKRLPPTVTEIEAFADAADEKVLLSASLSHFHGQGKAVAETLRGGIEGTESVLL
;
A
#
# COMPACT_ATOMS: atom_id res chain seq x y z
N VAL A 1 -27.79 -17.11 -0.17
CA VAL A 1 -28.11 -16.41 1.08
C VAL A 1 -28.46 -15.00 0.70
N ALA A 2 -29.72 -14.57 0.96
CA ALA A 2 -30.20 -13.23 0.62
C ALA A 2 -29.51 -12.21 1.54
N GLY A 3 -28.85 -11.21 0.95
CA GLY A 3 -28.15 -10.16 1.67
C GLY A 3 -29.13 -9.31 2.48
N THR A 4 -28.86 -9.19 3.75
CA THR A 4 -29.61 -8.32 4.68
C THR A 4 -29.17 -6.86 4.46
N ARG A 5 -30.09 -6.03 3.97
CA ARG A 5 -29.89 -4.58 3.87
C ARG A 5 -30.14 -3.94 5.24
N HIS A 6 -29.10 -3.47 5.89
CA HIS A 6 -29.21 -2.64 7.11
C HIS A 6 -29.32 -1.16 6.72
N LYS A 7 -30.36 -0.50 7.22
CA LYS A 7 -30.58 0.95 7.07
C LYS A 7 -30.20 1.64 8.37
N ASP A 8 -29.06 2.29 8.42
CA ASP A 8 -28.72 3.18 9.52
C ASP A 8 -29.11 4.62 9.17
N GLY A 9 -29.96 5.22 10.03
CA GLY A 9 -30.53 6.52 9.80
C GLY A 9 -29.65 7.64 10.32
N ALA A 10 -29.20 8.50 9.44
CA ALA A 10 -29.20 9.97 9.49
C ALA A 10 -28.19 10.58 8.49
N GLY A 11 -28.69 11.32 7.49
CA GLY A 11 -27.96 12.39 6.80
C GLY A 11 -27.16 11.98 5.55
N SER A 12 -27.74 12.25 4.38
CA SER A 12 -27.12 12.41 3.04
C SER A 12 -26.38 11.22 2.45
N GLY A 13 -27.04 10.52 1.52
CA GLY A 13 -26.38 9.58 0.58
C GLY A 13 -26.04 8.23 1.23
N TRP A 14 -26.99 7.32 1.27
CA TRP A 14 -26.84 5.94 1.79
C TRP A 14 -25.79 5.16 0.97
N ALA A 15 -24.61 4.95 1.50
CA ALA A 15 -23.73 3.90 1.00
C ALA A 15 -24.33 2.56 1.48
N GLU A 16 -24.83 1.75 0.54
CA GLU A 16 -25.34 0.42 0.85
C GLU A 16 -24.23 -0.48 1.40
N THR A 17 -24.53 -1.22 2.47
CA THR A 17 -23.65 -2.29 2.97
C THR A 17 -24.18 -3.64 2.57
N MET A 18 -23.27 -4.57 2.26
CA MET A 18 -23.61 -5.93 1.85
C MET A 18 -22.63 -6.93 2.48
N ASP A 19 -23.10 -8.11 2.81
CA ASP A 19 -22.23 -9.20 3.23
C ASP A 19 -21.76 -9.96 1.99
N VAL A 20 -20.45 -10.13 1.86
CA VAL A 20 -19.79 -10.75 0.71
C VAL A 20 -18.89 -11.90 1.19
N LYS A 21 -19.12 -13.09 0.63
CA LYS A 21 -18.15 -14.18 0.75
C LYS A 21 -17.03 -13.98 -0.27
N ILE A 22 -15.79 -13.95 0.20
CA ILE A 22 -14.63 -13.82 -0.66
C ILE A 22 -14.23 -15.17 -1.23
N GLU A 23 -14.18 -15.25 -2.55
CA GLU A 23 -13.91 -16.49 -3.28
C GLU A 23 -12.43 -16.66 -3.62
N LYS A 24 -11.76 -15.56 -4.00
CA LYS A 24 -10.34 -15.56 -4.36
C LYS A 24 -9.73 -14.18 -4.28
N LEU A 25 -8.39 -14.12 -4.30
CA LEU A 25 -7.65 -12.89 -4.54
C LEU A 25 -7.41 -12.69 -6.04
N VAL A 26 -7.37 -11.41 -6.45
CA VAL A 26 -7.04 -11.02 -7.83
C VAL A 26 -5.76 -10.19 -7.88
N TYR A 27 -5.28 -9.90 -9.09
CA TYR A 27 -4.12 -9.03 -9.28
C TYR A 27 -4.31 -7.69 -8.58
N GLY A 28 -3.29 -7.29 -7.81
CA GLY A 28 -3.34 -6.10 -6.96
C GLY A 28 -3.66 -6.41 -5.49
N GLY A 29 -4.19 -7.60 -5.18
CA GLY A 29 -4.45 -8.05 -3.82
C GLY A 29 -5.88 -7.86 -3.33
N ASP A 30 -6.77 -7.34 -4.18
CA ASP A 30 -8.19 -7.27 -3.84
C ASP A 30 -8.79 -8.69 -3.80
N GLY A 31 -9.66 -8.92 -2.83
CA GLY A 31 -10.54 -10.08 -2.84
C GLY A 31 -11.68 -9.88 -3.81
N LEU A 32 -12.10 -10.97 -4.44
CA LEU A 32 -13.26 -11.02 -5.32
C LEU A 32 -14.32 -11.92 -4.71
N GLY A 33 -15.55 -11.43 -4.68
CA GLY A 33 -16.74 -12.18 -4.35
C GLY A 33 -17.93 -11.70 -5.18
N HIS A 34 -19.12 -12.20 -4.87
CA HIS A 34 -20.36 -11.83 -5.57
C HIS A 34 -21.45 -11.48 -4.55
N ALA A 35 -22.19 -10.42 -4.83
CA ALA A 35 -23.38 -10.03 -4.09
C ALA A 35 -24.38 -9.35 -5.03
N ASP A 36 -25.67 -9.60 -4.86
CA ASP A 36 -26.76 -8.99 -5.65
C ASP A 36 -26.55 -9.04 -7.18
N GLY A 37 -25.96 -10.12 -7.68
CA GLY A 37 -25.69 -10.32 -9.11
C GLY A 37 -24.50 -9.52 -9.67
N ALA A 38 -23.75 -8.81 -8.83
CA ALA A 38 -22.55 -8.06 -9.20
C ALA A 38 -21.29 -8.72 -8.66
N THR A 39 -20.19 -8.59 -9.39
CA THR A 39 -18.85 -8.89 -8.88
C THR A 39 -18.41 -7.79 -7.92
N VAL A 40 -17.94 -8.15 -6.74
CA VAL A 40 -17.48 -7.20 -5.70
C VAL A 40 -15.99 -7.36 -5.49
N PHE A 41 -15.26 -6.24 -5.57
CA PHE A 41 -13.83 -6.16 -5.27
C PHE A 41 -13.62 -5.46 -3.94
N VAL A 42 -12.86 -6.10 -3.05
CA VAL A 42 -12.66 -5.63 -1.68
C VAL A 42 -11.18 -5.78 -1.31
N PRO A 43 -10.47 -4.71 -0.93
CA PRO A 43 -9.09 -4.81 -0.46
C PRO A 43 -9.01 -5.40 0.96
N TYR A 44 -7.85 -5.96 1.31
CA TYR A 44 -7.48 -6.40 2.66
C TYR A 44 -8.30 -7.56 3.22
N VAL A 45 -8.77 -8.43 2.37
CA VAL A 45 -9.55 -9.63 2.70
C VAL A 45 -8.85 -10.90 2.22
N LEU A 46 -9.30 -12.05 2.72
CA LEU A 46 -8.80 -13.38 2.34
C LEU A 46 -9.93 -14.26 1.77
N PRO A 47 -9.60 -15.23 0.91
CA PRO A 47 -10.56 -16.25 0.50
C PRO A 47 -11.20 -16.94 1.71
N GLU A 48 -12.45 -17.37 1.53
CA GLU A 48 -13.34 -17.97 2.52
C GLU A 48 -13.84 -17.01 3.62
N GLU A 49 -13.36 -15.78 3.71
CA GLU A 49 -13.92 -14.80 4.63
C GLU A 49 -15.33 -14.37 4.19
N VAL A 50 -16.16 -14.10 5.17
CA VAL A 50 -17.41 -13.35 4.99
C VAL A 50 -17.17 -11.95 5.58
N VAL A 51 -17.33 -10.93 4.76
CA VAL A 51 -17.05 -9.55 5.14
C VAL A 51 -18.26 -8.67 4.87
N ARG A 52 -18.51 -7.73 5.79
CA ARG A 52 -19.43 -6.62 5.56
C ARG A 52 -18.71 -5.52 4.81
N VAL A 53 -19.23 -5.20 3.65
CA VAL A 53 -18.63 -4.28 2.69
C VAL A 53 -19.50 -3.06 2.54
N ARG A 54 -18.90 -1.88 2.69
CA ARG A 54 -19.50 -0.61 2.27
C ARG A 54 -19.14 -0.34 0.81
N GLU A 55 -20.17 -0.11 0.00
CA GLU A 55 -19.99 0.28 -1.39
C GLU A 55 -19.31 1.65 -1.49
N LEU A 56 -18.26 1.74 -2.32
CA LEU A 56 -17.57 2.98 -2.64
C LEU A 56 -17.84 3.43 -4.08
N GLU A 57 -17.91 2.47 -5.00
CA GLU A 57 -18.12 2.74 -6.42
C GLU A 57 -18.92 1.59 -7.04
N ARG A 58 -19.98 1.91 -7.79
CA ARG A 58 -20.74 0.93 -8.58
C ARG A 58 -20.60 1.22 -10.06
N LYS A 59 -20.16 0.22 -10.81
CA LYS A 59 -20.21 0.18 -12.28
C LYS A 59 -21.24 -0.85 -12.74
N LYS A 60 -21.53 -0.86 -14.03
CA LYS A 60 -22.53 -1.77 -14.61
C LYS A 60 -22.29 -3.26 -14.28
N LYS A 61 -21.01 -3.69 -14.16
CA LYS A 61 -20.63 -5.09 -14.00
C LYS A 61 -19.92 -5.41 -12.69
N PHE A 62 -19.53 -4.43 -11.91
CA PHE A 62 -18.80 -4.64 -10.66
C PHE A 62 -19.04 -3.52 -9.66
N VAL A 63 -18.77 -3.85 -8.41
CA VAL A 63 -18.75 -2.94 -7.26
C VAL A 63 -17.35 -2.94 -6.67
N ARG A 64 -16.85 -1.77 -6.31
CA ARG A 64 -15.69 -1.63 -5.42
C ARG A 64 -16.18 -1.21 -4.06
N GLY A 65 -15.71 -1.90 -3.04
CA GLY A 65 -16.09 -1.60 -1.67
C GLY A 65 -14.90 -1.62 -0.72
N ARG A 66 -15.14 -1.18 0.51
CA ARG A 66 -14.20 -1.32 1.62
C ARG A 66 -14.81 -2.20 2.70
N VAL A 67 -13.95 -2.93 3.40
CA VAL A 67 -14.36 -3.71 4.57
C VAL A 67 -14.78 -2.77 5.67
N GLU A 68 -15.95 -3.01 6.26
CA GLU A 68 -16.37 -2.43 7.53
C GLU A 68 -16.15 -3.41 8.68
N GLU A 69 -16.43 -4.70 8.42
CA GLU A 69 -16.31 -5.75 9.41
C GLU A 69 -15.92 -7.07 8.74
N VAL A 70 -15.04 -7.83 9.37
CA VAL A 70 -14.80 -9.22 9.03
C VAL A 70 -15.72 -10.07 9.89
N VAL A 71 -16.84 -10.51 9.30
CA VAL A 71 -17.90 -11.28 10.00
C VAL A 71 -17.41 -12.70 10.31
N THR A 72 -16.73 -13.31 9.35
CA THR A 72 -16.08 -14.61 9.52
C THR A 72 -14.67 -14.53 8.98
N ALA A 73 -13.70 -14.66 9.85
CA ALA A 73 -12.30 -14.58 9.48
C ALA A 73 -11.77 -15.90 8.93
N SER A 74 -10.85 -15.82 7.97
CA SER A 74 -10.03 -16.95 7.55
C SER A 74 -9.06 -17.39 8.65
N ALA A 75 -8.82 -18.71 8.77
CA ALA A 75 -7.78 -19.23 9.66
C ALA A 75 -6.37 -18.74 9.29
N GLU A 76 -6.16 -18.25 8.09
CA GLU A 76 -4.90 -17.70 7.61
C GLU A 76 -4.74 -16.20 7.90
N ARG A 77 -5.74 -15.55 8.50
CA ARG A 77 -5.64 -14.14 8.86
C ARG A 77 -4.73 -13.93 10.06
N THR A 78 -3.81 -12.97 9.92
CA THR A 78 -2.90 -12.55 10.99
C THR A 78 -2.97 -11.05 11.21
N SER A 79 -2.51 -10.59 12.37
CA SER A 79 -2.34 -9.18 12.63
C SER A 79 -1.18 -8.62 11.80
N PRO A 80 -1.40 -7.54 11.02
CA PRO A 80 -0.33 -6.91 10.25
C PRO A 80 0.77 -6.35 11.16
N PRO A 81 2.07 -6.52 10.81
CA PRO A 81 3.17 -5.94 11.59
C PRO A 81 3.24 -4.41 11.46
N CYS A 82 2.63 -3.82 10.44
CA CYS A 82 2.60 -2.39 10.22
C CYS A 82 1.29 -1.79 10.75
N ARG A 83 1.38 -0.83 11.69
CA ARG A 83 0.21 -0.14 12.24
C ARG A 83 -0.56 0.72 11.23
N HIS A 84 0.07 1.07 10.10
CA HIS A 84 -0.55 1.84 9.02
C HIS A 84 -1.20 0.97 7.94
N PHE A 85 -1.14 -0.36 8.10
CA PHE A 85 -1.76 -1.28 7.14
C PHE A 85 -3.28 -1.05 7.04
N GLY A 86 -3.80 -1.07 5.82
CA GLY A 86 -5.21 -0.78 5.56
C GLY A 86 -5.53 0.72 5.39
N VAL A 87 -4.61 1.61 5.77
CA VAL A 87 -4.70 3.06 5.54
C VAL A 87 -3.66 3.50 4.51
N CYS A 88 -2.38 3.19 4.76
CA CYS A 88 -1.30 3.44 3.83
C CYS A 88 -1.47 2.61 2.55
N GLY A 89 -1.34 3.25 1.37
CA GLY A 89 -1.45 2.58 0.06
C GLY A 89 -0.25 1.70 -0.33
N GLY A 90 0.77 1.59 0.52
CA GLY A 90 2.03 0.93 0.17
C GLY A 90 2.03 -0.60 0.24
N CYS A 91 1.09 -1.23 0.95
CA CYS A 91 1.06 -2.68 1.18
C CYS A 91 -0.36 -3.25 1.09
N HIS A 92 -0.49 -4.47 0.52
CA HIS A 92 -1.79 -5.12 0.32
C HIS A 92 -1.93 -6.48 1.00
N TYR A 93 -0.83 -7.08 1.53
CA TYR A 93 -0.82 -8.50 1.92
C TYR A 93 -0.41 -8.77 3.37
N GLN A 94 -0.16 -7.74 4.20
CA GLN A 94 0.39 -7.94 5.54
C GLN A 94 -0.57 -8.61 6.54
N HIS A 95 -1.83 -8.83 6.17
CA HIS A 95 -2.85 -9.49 6.98
C HIS A 95 -2.83 -11.02 6.85
N MET A 96 -1.79 -11.58 6.23
CA MET A 96 -1.56 -13.03 6.11
C MET A 96 -0.07 -13.36 6.26
N PRO A 97 0.30 -14.60 6.69
CA PRO A 97 1.69 -15.06 6.75
C PRO A 97 2.40 -14.97 5.39
N TYR A 98 3.72 -14.82 5.40
CA TYR A 98 4.47 -14.61 4.17
C TYR A 98 4.37 -15.78 3.18
N GLU A 99 4.39 -17.00 3.67
CA GLU A 99 4.23 -18.22 2.87
C GLU A 99 2.86 -18.24 2.16
N VAL A 100 1.84 -17.76 2.84
CA VAL A 100 0.49 -17.62 2.29
C VAL A 100 0.46 -16.54 1.22
N GLN A 101 1.18 -15.43 1.42
CA GLN A 101 1.35 -14.39 0.38
C GLN A 101 1.97 -14.96 -0.90
N LEU A 102 3.05 -15.77 -0.78
CA LEU A 102 3.72 -16.39 -1.92
C LEU A 102 2.77 -17.34 -2.66
N ARG A 103 2.02 -18.16 -1.92
CA ARG A 103 1.03 -19.06 -2.49
C ARG A 103 -0.04 -18.30 -3.30
N TYR A 104 -0.68 -17.30 -2.72
CA TYR A 104 -1.70 -16.52 -3.44
C TYR A 104 -1.13 -15.76 -4.63
N LYS A 105 0.09 -15.26 -4.58
CA LYS A 105 0.74 -14.65 -5.75
C LYS A 105 0.92 -15.64 -6.90
N ALA A 106 1.30 -16.90 -6.59
CA ALA A 106 1.39 -17.96 -7.60
C ALA A 106 0.02 -18.31 -8.19
N GLU A 107 -1.02 -18.41 -7.34
CA GLU A 107 -2.40 -18.66 -7.77
C GLU A 107 -2.94 -17.54 -8.68
N ILE A 108 -2.70 -16.27 -8.30
CA ILE A 108 -3.06 -15.09 -9.11
C ILE A 108 -2.35 -15.13 -10.48
N LEU A 109 -1.07 -15.47 -10.49
CA LEU A 109 -0.31 -15.60 -11.75
C LEU A 109 -0.91 -16.70 -12.63
N ARG A 110 -1.18 -17.89 -12.08
CA ARG A 110 -1.81 -19.02 -12.79
C ARG A 110 -3.14 -18.61 -13.40
N GLU A 111 -3.99 -17.94 -12.62
CA GLU A 111 -5.29 -17.46 -13.08
C GLU A 111 -5.15 -16.43 -14.21
N ASN A 112 -4.18 -15.52 -14.12
CA ASN A 112 -3.94 -14.53 -15.17
C ASN A 112 -3.40 -15.17 -16.45
N VAL A 113 -2.49 -16.13 -16.36
CA VAL A 113 -1.99 -16.90 -17.51
C VAL A 113 -3.14 -17.64 -18.20
N ARG A 114 -4.03 -18.28 -17.42
CA ARG A 114 -5.20 -18.97 -17.92
C ARG A 114 -6.20 -18.01 -18.58
N ARG A 115 -6.61 -16.94 -17.87
CA ARG A 115 -7.71 -16.08 -18.27
C ARG A 115 -7.31 -15.08 -19.36
N ILE A 116 -6.15 -14.46 -19.22
CA ILE A 116 -5.68 -13.40 -20.12
C ILE A 116 -4.79 -14.01 -21.21
N GLY A 117 -3.84 -14.85 -20.83
CA GLY A 117 -2.93 -15.52 -21.73
C GLY A 117 -3.56 -16.66 -22.52
N ARG A 118 -4.76 -17.15 -22.10
CA ARG A 118 -5.44 -18.33 -22.68
C ARG A 118 -4.58 -19.58 -22.70
N VAL A 119 -3.65 -19.69 -21.76
CA VAL A 119 -2.75 -20.83 -21.59
C VAL A 119 -3.13 -21.57 -20.32
N ASN A 120 -3.49 -22.84 -20.44
CA ASN A 120 -3.74 -23.71 -19.28
C ASN A 120 -2.41 -24.30 -18.80
N TRP A 121 -1.71 -23.57 -17.91
CA TRP A 121 -0.47 -24.04 -17.31
C TRP A 121 -0.75 -24.86 -16.06
N GLU A 122 -0.50 -26.16 -16.11
CA GLU A 122 -0.69 -27.10 -14.99
C GLU A 122 0.62 -27.40 -14.24
N GLY A 123 1.74 -26.97 -14.77
CA GLY A 123 3.05 -27.12 -14.14
C GLY A 123 3.21 -26.30 -12.85
N PRO A 124 4.26 -26.54 -12.08
CA PRO A 124 4.59 -25.73 -10.90
C PRO A 124 4.89 -24.28 -11.30
N ILE A 125 4.58 -23.36 -10.39
CA ILE A 125 5.03 -21.96 -10.43
C ILE A 125 6.02 -21.81 -9.28
N GLU A 126 7.31 -21.76 -9.63
CA GLU A 126 8.34 -21.51 -8.64
C GLU A 126 8.22 -20.10 -8.09
N THR A 127 8.31 -19.98 -6.77
CA THR A 127 8.33 -18.70 -6.07
C THR A 127 9.69 -18.51 -5.41
N VAL A 128 10.33 -17.39 -5.68
CA VAL A 128 11.56 -16.99 -4.99
C VAL A 128 11.17 -16.05 -3.85
N GLY A 129 11.35 -16.50 -2.63
CA GLY A 129 11.10 -15.71 -1.43
C GLY A 129 12.27 -14.77 -1.12
N SER A 130 11.97 -13.73 -0.35
CA SER A 130 12.92 -12.82 0.28
C SER A 130 12.55 -12.67 1.76
N PRO A 131 13.33 -11.97 2.58
CA PRO A 131 12.85 -11.58 3.90
C PRO A 131 11.50 -10.85 3.78
N PRO A 132 10.51 -11.16 4.62
CA PRO A 132 9.16 -10.57 4.54
C PRO A 132 9.13 -9.07 4.88
N LEU A 133 10.12 -8.61 5.64
CA LEU A 133 10.31 -7.23 6.08
C LEU A 133 11.74 -6.78 5.79
N GLY A 134 12.01 -5.47 5.82
CA GLY A 134 13.35 -4.92 5.64
C GLY A 134 13.93 -5.05 4.22
N TYR A 135 13.11 -5.40 3.22
CA TYR A 135 13.60 -5.72 1.86
C TYR A 135 13.55 -4.54 0.87
N ARG A 136 12.79 -3.50 1.19
CA ARG A 136 12.55 -2.39 0.25
C ARG A 136 13.71 -1.41 0.27
N ASN A 137 14.41 -1.30 -0.86
CA ASN A 137 15.56 -0.41 -1.02
C ASN A 137 15.25 0.87 -1.84
N ARG A 138 13.99 1.12 -2.19
CA ARG A 138 13.53 2.34 -2.85
C ARG A 138 12.20 2.79 -2.26
N ALA A 139 12.10 4.06 -1.86
CA ALA A 139 10.89 4.64 -1.30
C ALA A 139 10.77 6.12 -1.67
N GLN A 140 9.54 6.56 -1.87
CA GLN A 140 9.18 7.95 -2.12
C GLN A 140 8.23 8.40 -1.02
N TRP A 141 8.53 9.51 -0.38
CA TRP A 141 7.72 10.09 0.69
C TRP A 141 7.25 11.47 0.30
N HIS A 142 5.98 11.74 0.55
CA HIS A 142 5.39 13.06 0.44
C HIS A 142 5.68 13.85 1.72
N ILE A 143 5.98 15.15 1.55
CA ILE A 143 6.20 16.09 2.63
C ILE A 143 5.09 17.13 2.56
N ARG A 144 4.32 17.25 3.64
CA ARG A 144 3.22 18.20 3.78
C ARG A 144 3.21 18.82 5.17
N SER A 145 2.34 19.79 5.40
CA SER A 145 2.16 20.41 6.72
C SER A 145 1.79 19.41 7.80
N GLU A 146 1.04 18.35 7.44
CA GLU A 146 0.57 17.30 8.33
C GLU A 146 1.64 16.25 8.65
N GLY A 147 2.79 16.28 7.96
CA GLY A 147 3.90 15.36 8.19
C GLY A 147 4.55 14.82 6.93
N THR A 148 5.28 13.72 7.12
CA THR A 148 5.99 13.00 6.06
C THR A 148 5.46 11.57 5.98
N GLY A 149 5.22 11.05 4.79
CA GLY A 149 4.73 9.68 4.65
C GLY A 149 4.31 9.32 3.23
N TYR A 150 3.40 8.38 3.14
CA TYR A 150 2.83 7.89 1.89
C TYR A 150 1.42 8.43 1.68
N LEU A 151 0.83 8.17 0.51
CA LEU A 151 -0.59 8.45 0.30
C LEU A 151 -1.45 7.29 0.84
N GLN A 152 -2.63 7.62 1.32
CA GLN A 152 -3.65 6.62 1.66
C GLN A 152 -4.12 5.92 0.39
N SER A 153 -4.51 4.65 0.52
CA SER A 153 -4.92 3.82 -0.60
C SER A 153 -6.04 4.49 -1.42
N GLY A 154 -5.79 4.65 -2.72
CA GLY A 154 -6.75 5.20 -3.67
C GLY A 154 -7.07 6.71 -3.50
N THR A 155 -6.29 7.45 -2.72
CA THR A 155 -6.52 8.87 -2.46
C THR A 155 -5.27 9.73 -2.64
N SER A 156 -5.42 11.04 -2.58
CA SER A 156 -4.32 12.00 -2.48
C SER A 156 -4.05 12.48 -1.04
N VAL A 157 -4.70 11.88 -0.05
CA VAL A 157 -4.55 12.23 1.37
C VAL A 157 -3.26 11.63 1.92
N LEU A 158 -2.51 12.40 2.70
CA LEU A 158 -1.29 11.92 3.34
C LEU A 158 -1.63 10.90 4.44
N CYS A 159 -0.90 9.79 4.44
CA CYS A 159 -0.74 8.91 5.59
C CYS A 159 0.65 9.21 6.17
N ALA A 160 0.71 10.07 7.17
CA ALA A 160 1.97 10.34 7.88
C ALA A 160 2.44 9.06 8.58
N VAL A 161 3.70 8.69 8.38
CA VAL A 161 4.26 7.46 8.93
C VAL A 161 5.50 7.76 9.78
N GLU A 162 5.60 7.13 10.92
CA GLU A 162 6.77 7.22 11.79
C GLU A 162 7.77 6.13 11.48
N GLU A 163 7.28 4.97 11.08
CA GLU A 163 8.05 3.79 10.74
C GLU A 163 7.42 3.05 9.57
N CYS A 164 8.22 2.28 8.85
CA CYS A 164 7.76 1.43 7.77
C CYS A 164 8.55 0.10 7.80
N PRO A 165 7.94 -1.01 8.29
CA PRO A 165 8.65 -2.26 8.53
C PRO A 165 9.26 -2.92 7.29
N ILE A 166 8.80 -2.57 6.09
CA ILE A 166 9.31 -3.15 4.85
C ILE A 166 10.55 -2.42 4.30
N LEU A 167 10.86 -1.23 4.81
CA LEU A 167 12.08 -0.51 4.40
C LEU A 167 13.33 -1.24 4.86
N SER A 168 14.38 -1.18 4.05
CA SER A 168 15.72 -1.58 4.49
C SER A 168 16.14 -0.77 5.72
N PRO A 169 17.06 -1.27 6.55
CA PRO A 169 17.56 -0.53 7.71
C PRO A 169 18.06 0.87 7.35
N ARG A 170 18.69 1.01 6.18
CA ARG A 170 19.17 2.29 5.67
C ARG A 170 18.03 3.25 5.38
N LEU A 171 17.04 2.80 4.59
CA LEU A 171 15.88 3.64 4.26
C LEU A 171 15.01 3.99 5.47
N ALA A 172 14.94 3.11 6.47
CA ALA A 172 14.23 3.41 7.71
C ALA A 172 14.87 4.60 8.44
N LYS A 173 16.21 4.64 8.57
CA LYS A 173 16.96 5.78 9.13
C LYS A 173 16.78 7.04 8.29
N ILE A 174 16.74 6.92 6.97
CA ILE A 174 16.52 8.07 6.09
C ILE A 174 15.13 8.65 6.27
N LEU A 175 14.09 7.81 6.37
CA LEU A 175 12.73 8.27 6.65
C LEU A 175 12.69 9.09 7.96
N GLU A 176 13.27 8.56 9.02
CA GLU A 176 13.37 9.25 10.31
C GLU A 176 14.05 10.62 10.13
N ARG A 177 15.19 10.65 9.44
CA ARG A 177 15.95 11.87 9.22
C ARG A 177 15.22 12.89 8.35
N VAL A 178 14.55 12.46 7.29
CA VAL A 178 13.72 13.34 6.45
C VAL A 178 12.58 13.96 7.27
N ARG A 179 11.94 13.18 8.14
CA ARG A 179 10.89 13.65 9.05
C ARG A 179 11.43 14.73 10.01
N GLU A 180 12.61 14.50 10.60
CA GLU A 180 13.27 15.48 11.46
C GLU A 180 13.58 16.79 10.73
N LEU A 181 14.18 16.69 9.53
CA LEU A 181 14.51 17.86 8.72
C LEU A 181 13.26 18.67 8.34
N ALA A 182 12.17 17.99 8.02
CA ALA A 182 10.89 18.62 7.73
C ALA A 182 10.29 19.29 8.98
N ALA A 183 10.25 18.58 10.11
CA ALA A 183 9.73 19.11 11.37
C ALA A 183 10.52 20.32 11.90
N GLN A 184 11.85 20.32 11.70
CA GLN A 184 12.74 21.42 12.03
C GLN A 184 12.70 22.57 11.01
N LYS A 185 11.87 22.48 9.98
CA LYS A 185 11.78 23.46 8.88
C LYS A 185 13.12 23.71 8.16
N ARG A 186 13.98 22.70 8.14
CA ARG A 186 15.28 22.76 7.42
C ARG A 186 15.12 22.47 5.93
N LEU A 187 14.01 21.84 5.53
CA LEU A 187 13.64 21.71 4.13
C LEU A 187 12.74 22.88 3.75
N PRO A 188 13.00 23.56 2.61
CA PRO A 188 12.10 24.59 2.12
C PRO A 188 10.68 24.06 1.88
N PRO A 189 9.64 24.88 2.09
CA PRO A 189 8.23 24.46 1.86
C PRO A 189 7.94 24.03 0.43
N THR A 190 8.82 24.36 -0.50
CA THR A 190 8.74 23.97 -1.91
C THR A 190 9.06 22.49 -2.14
N VAL A 191 9.75 21.82 -1.20
CA VAL A 191 10.02 20.38 -1.28
C VAL A 191 8.72 19.63 -0.97
N THR A 192 8.18 18.95 -1.96
CA THR A 192 6.92 18.22 -1.85
C THR A 192 7.10 16.70 -1.68
N GLU A 193 8.22 16.18 -2.20
CA GLU A 193 8.53 14.75 -2.15
C GLU A 193 10.04 14.54 -2.03
N ILE A 194 10.41 13.47 -1.35
CA ILE A 194 11.77 12.93 -1.36
C ILE A 194 11.69 11.44 -1.70
N GLU A 195 12.45 11.06 -2.72
CA GLU A 195 12.69 9.67 -3.05
C GLU A 195 14.11 9.29 -2.63
N ALA A 196 14.25 8.12 -2.02
CA ALA A 196 15.52 7.54 -1.65
C ALA A 196 15.68 6.16 -2.28
N PHE A 197 16.87 5.88 -2.80
CA PHE A 197 17.26 4.59 -3.33
C PHE A 197 18.58 4.17 -2.70
N ALA A 198 18.58 3.05 -1.95
CA ALA A 198 19.78 2.45 -1.38
C ALA A 198 20.34 1.37 -2.33
N ASP A 199 21.65 1.24 -2.37
CA ASP A 199 22.31 0.19 -3.12
C ASP A 199 22.06 -1.22 -2.53
N ALA A 200 22.57 -2.25 -3.20
CA ALA A 200 22.37 -3.63 -2.77
C ALA A 200 23.05 -3.96 -1.43
N ALA A 201 24.07 -3.20 -1.03
CA ALA A 201 24.75 -3.33 0.26
C ALA A 201 24.05 -2.56 1.38
N ASP A 202 23.02 -1.77 1.07
CA ASP A 202 22.31 -0.86 1.99
C ASP A 202 23.23 0.19 2.61
N GLU A 203 24.28 0.62 1.87
CA GLU A 203 25.29 1.56 2.34
C GLU A 203 25.18 2.93 1.68
N LYS A 204 25.09 2.95 0.34
CA LYS A 204 25.07 4.17 -0.47
C LYS A 204 23.65 4.54 -0.88
N VAL A 205 23.38 5.83 -0.93
CA VAL A 205 22.05 6.34 -1.20
C VAL A 205 22.06 7.40 -2.28
N LEU A 206 21.15 7.27 -3.22
CA LEU A 206 20.74 8.33 -4.12
C LEU A 206 19.46 8.95 -3.59
N LEU A 207 19.40 10.26 -3.54
CA LEU A 207 18.20 11.00 -3.18
C LEU A 207 17.68 11.77 -4.40
N SER A 208 16.36 11.87 -4.52
CA SER A 208 15.71 12.81 -5.44
C SER A 208 14.70 13.64 -4.66
N ALA A 209 14.67 14.95 -4.89
CA ALA A 209 13.71 15.84 -4.26
C ALA A 209 12.85 16.53 -5.33
N SER A 210 11.52 16.39 -5.22
CA SER A 210 10.58 17.13 -6.06
C SER A 210 10.22 18.47 -5.43
N LEU A 211 10.27 19.50 -6.24
CA LEU A 211 9.95 20.87 -5.84
C LEU A 211 8.67 21.33 -6.54
N SER A 212 7.74 21.97 -5.80
CA SER A 212 6.52 22.53 -6.37
C SER A 212 6.81 23.66 -7.37
N HIS A 213 7.92 24.37 -7.18
CA HIS A 213 8.46 25.36 -8.10
C HIS A 213 9.96 25.58 -7.83
N PHE A 214 10.70 25.88 -8.86
CA PHE A 214 12.16 26.04 -8.81
C PHE A 214 12.54 27.52 -8.89
N HIS A 215 12.93 28.11 -7.74
CA HIS A 215 13.37 29.51 -7.65
C HIS A 215 14.83 29.59 -7.11
N GLY A 216 15.75 28.83 -7.70
CA GLY A 216 17.16 28.86 -7.31
C GLY A 216 17.49 28.17 -5.98
N GLN A 217 16.52 27.50 -5.35
CA GLN A 217 16.71 26.86 -4.04
C GLN A 217 17.36 25.47 -4.14
N GLY A 218 17.56 24.93 -5.34
CA GLY A 218 18.04 23.56 -5.55
C GLY A 218 19.35 23.28 -4.85
N LYS A 219 20.32 24.20 -4.93
CA LYS A 219 21.63 24.05 -4.25
C LYS A 219 21.46 23.92 -2.74
N ALA A 220 20.67 24.77 -2.11
CA ALA A 220 20.42 24.73 -0.67
C ALA A 220 19.70 23.43 -0.23
N VAL A 221 18.73 22.94 -1.03
CA VAL A 221 18.07 21.66 -0.79
C VAL A 221 19.07 20.51 -0.87
N ALA A 222 19.90 20.48 -1.94
CA ALA A 222 20.91 19.43 -2.11
C ALA A 222 21.95 19.43 -0.97
N GLU A 223 22.41 20.60 -0.55
CA GLU A 223 23.35 20.74 0.58
C GLU A 223 22.71 20.29 1.90
N THR A 224 21.45 20.66 2.16
CA THR A 224 20.73 20.23 3.35
C THR A 224 20.54 18.72 3.41
N LEU A 225 20.14 18.09 2.30
CA LEU A 225 19.95 16.64 2.22
C LEU A 225 21.29 15.91 2.33
N ARG A 226 22.33 16.35 1.60
CA ARG A 226 23.66 15.72 1.65
C ARG A 226 24.30 15.84 3.01
N GLY A 227 24.23 16.99 3.66
CA GLY A 227 24.77 17.20 5.01
C GLY A 227 23.91 16.64 6.13
N GLY A 228 22.63 16.41 5.86
CA GLY A 228 21.68 15.90 6.82
C GLY A 228 21.50 14.39 6.82
N ILE A 229 21.83 13.70 5.73
CA ILE A 229 21.59 12.26 5.54
C ILE A 229 22.92 11.60 5.17
N GLU A 230 23.47 10.84 6.12
CA GLU A 230 24.73 10.13 5.97
C GLU A 230 24.66 9.13 4.78
N GLY A 231 25.78 8.92 4.06
CA GLY A 231 25.89 8.00 2.91
C GLY A 231 25.18 8.49 1.65
N THR A 232 24.78 9.77 1.60
CA THR A 232 24.21 10.36 0.39
C THR A 232 25.32 10.59 -0.65
N GLU A 233 25.31 9.78 -1.72
CA GLU A 233 26.26 9.92 -2.84
C GLU A 233 25.84 11.07 -3.77
N SER A 234 24.56 11.19 -4.05
CA SER A 234 24.02 12.20 -4.96
C SER A 234 22.61 12.65 -4.58
N VAL A 235 22.30 13.88 -4.94
CA VAL A 235 20.97 14.48 -4.81
C VAL A 235 20.55 15.00 -6.19
N LEU A 236 19.43 14.52 -6.68
CA LEU A 236 18.74 14.98 -7.88
C LEU A 236 17.60 15.92 -7.48
N LEU A 237 17.26 16.88 -8.35
CA LEU A 237 16.22 17.86 -8.12
C LEU A 237 15.31 17.98 -9.35
#